data_64eeeb42cd8a25a51e2cf31a239fcbd3
#
_entry.id   64eeeb42cd8a25a51e2cf31a239fcbd3
#
_cell.length_a   1.000
_cell.length_b   1.000
_cell.length_c   1.000
_cell.angle_alpha   90.00
_cell.angle_beta   90.00
_cell.angle_gamma   90.00
#
_symmetry.space_group_name_H-M   'P 1'
#
loop_
_entity.id
_entity.type
_entity.pdbx_description
1 polymer ?
#
loop_
_entity_poly.entity_id
_entity_poly.type
_entity_poly.pdbx_seq_one_letter_code
_entity_poly.pdbx_strand_id
1 'polypeptide(L)'
;MKRANGHQCYTAEQLCLFRPIIFGSVIKSARYLSRTLQHSRFIDELDPIRHQLEHILTYGEESKHGTTLSPEFAVAIAQVKEQPATKPLMEAEDFYPPENGEYFLNEINRISAETYLPSNRGAVECRTPLPGCMESTFTMGRLNIRLIEPGNAISNSKVLFPQLEKMHVVMYVFDLSAYHQVLPSGETGLYETMLQFEAAVNSRRLKNSSIIVILNNMDTFRKKLLTVPLNQYFPDYTEGNDASEASNYILSRINQLNRANLNLYPHLTAGVFHETSLRSIRANIQDSIMANALIDLQY
;
A
#
# COMPACT_ATOMS: atom_id res chain seq x y z
N MET A 1 6.35 -9.64 7.40
CA MET A 1 7.29 -10.11 8.42
C MET A 1 6.70 -11.15 9.38
N LYS A 2 5.63 -10.87 10.11
CA LYS A 2 4.99 -11.87 11.00
C LYS A 2 4.67 -13.18 10.27
N ARG A 3 4.08 -13.13 9.08
CA ARG A 3 3.74 -14.31 8.27
C ARG A 3 4.96 -15.13 7.85
N ALA A 4 6.06 -14.50 7.52
CA ALA A 4 7.32 -15.17 7.15
C ALA A 4 7.94 -15.97 8.31
N ASN A 5 7.49 -15.72 9.56
CA ASN A 5 7.91 -16.43 10.75
C ASN A 5 6.88 -17.46 11.26
N GLY A 6 5.81 -17.76 10.50
CA GLY A 6 4.75 -18.69 10.90
C GLY A 6 3.79 -18.15 11.97
N HIS A 7 3.89 -16.86 12.34
CA HIS A 7 2.96 -16.25 13.29
C HIS A 7 1.67 -15.80 12.62
N GLN A 8 0.55 -15.91 13.33
CA GLN A 8 -0.72 -15.31 12.93
C GLN A 8 -0.54 -13.80 12.81
N CYS A 9 -0.84 -13.23 11.62
CA CYS A 9 -0.65 -11.79 11.37
C CYS A 9 -1.55 -10.93 12.27
N TYR A 10 -2.84 -11.33 12.40
CA TYR A 10 -3.85 -10.63 13.19
C TYR A 10 -4.73 -11.63 13.95
N THR A 11 -5.21 -11.25 15.13
CA THR A 11 -6.29 -11.98 15.84
C THR A 11 -7.63 -11.72 15.17
N ALA A 12 -8.65 -12.52 15.46
CA ALA A 12 -10.01 -12.32 14.94
C ALA A 12 -10.55 -10.94 15.31
N GLU A 13 -10.30 -10.47 16.53
CA GLU A 13 -10.68 -9.13 17.01
C GLU A 13 -10.00 -8.03 16.20
N GLN A 14 -8.69 -8.16 15.95
CA GLN A 14 -7.95 -7.22 15.12
C GLN A 14 -8.45 -7.24 13.66
N LEU A 15 -8.79 -8.40 13.11
CA LEU A 15 -9.36 -8.52 11.78
C LEU A 15 -10.71 -7.80 11.67
N CYS A 16 -11.54 -7.86 12.71
CA CYS A 16 -12.82 -7.14 12.72
C CYS A 16 -12.66 -5.61 12.56
N LEU A 17 -11.55 -5.03 13.02
CA LEU A 17 -11.28 -3.59 12.85
C LEU A 17 -11.11 -3.17 11.38
N PHE A 18 -10.73 -4.10 10.50
CA PHE A 18 -10.61 -3.84 9.07
C PHE A 18 -11.94 -3.89 8.31
N ARG A 19 -13.01 -4.42 8.91
CA ARG A 19 -14.32 -4.57 8.27
C ARG A 19 -14.84 -3.28 7.64
N PRO A 20 -14.99 -2.17 8.40
CA PRO A 20 -15.50 -0.91 7.84
C PRO A 20 -14.57 -0.34 6.77
N ILE A 21 -13.27 -0.57 6.89
CA ILE A 21 -12.28 -0.10 5.91
C ILE A 21 -12.45 -0.87 4.60
N ILE A 22 -12.57 -2.20 4.67
CA ILE A 22 -12.80 -3.06 3.50
C ILE A 22 -14.12 -2.69 2.81
N PHE A 23 -15.18 -2.44 3.57
CA PHE A 23 -16.46 -2.02 2.99
C PHE A 23 -16.34 -0.67 2.28
N GLY A 24 -15.62 0.28 2.87
CA GLY A 24 -15.30 1.56 2.22
C GLY A 24 -14.52 1.38 0.92
N SER A 25 -13.52 0.49 0.90
CA SER A 25 -12.73 0.17 -0.29
C SER A 25 -13.59 -0.48 -1.39
N VAL A 26 -14.48 -1.41 -1.02
CA VAL A 26 -15.45 -2.01 -1.97
C VAL A 26 -16.32 -0.95 -2.60
N ILE A 27 -16.93 -0.07 -1.78
CA ILE A 27 -17.83 0.98 -2.27
C ILE A 27 -17.11 1.93 -3.22
N LYS A 28 -15.93 2.40 -2.85
CA LYS A 28 -15.12 3.30 -3.69
C LYS A 28 -14.74 2.64 -5.02
N SER A 29 -14.34 1.37 -4.97
CA SER A 29 -13.92 0.63 -6.16
C SER A 29 -15.07 0.29 -7.09
N ALA A 30 -16.23 -0.07 -6.54
CA ALA A 30 -17.44 -0.31 -7.32
C ALA A 30 -17.93 0.98 -8.02
N ARG A 31 -17.90 2.11 -7.30
CA ARG A 31 -18.21 3.42 -7.90
C ARG A 31 -17.23 3.82 -8.98
N TYR A 32 -15.93 3.56 -8.77
CA TYR A 32 -14.91 3.81 -9.78
C TYR A 32 -15.18 2.98 -11.03
N LEU A 33 -15.41 1.68 -10.90
CA LEU A 33 -15.76 0.80 -12.01
C LEU A 33 -17.01 1.29 -12.75
N SER A 34 -18.07 1.63 -12.02
CA SER A 34 -19.33 2.11 -12.61
C SER A 34 -19.15 3.41 -13.38
N ARG A 35 -18.38 4.37 -12.85
CA ARG A 35 -18.08 5.63 -13.55
C ARG A 35 -17.24 5.40 -14.79
N THR A 36 -16.22 4.54 -14.71
CA THR A 36 -15.37 4.23 -15.86
C THR A 36 -16.17 3.55 -16.98
N LEU A 37 -17.07 2.64 -16.63
CA LEU A 37 -17.99 2.04 -17.60
C LEU A 37 -18.88 3.07 -18.27
N GLN A 38 -19.50 4.00 -17.51
CA GLN A 38 -20.36 5.06 -18.06
C GLN A 38 -19.63 6.01 -19.02
N HIS A 39 -18.32 6.17 -18.87
CA HIS A 39 -17.49 7.00 -19.74
C HIS A 39 -16.75 6.20 -20.80
N SER A 40 -16.96 4.88 -20.85
CA SER A 40 -16.32 4.02 -21.84
C SER A 40 -17.05 4.01 -23.18
N ARG A 41 -16.37 3.52 -24.21
CA ARG A 41 -16.95 3.28 -25.56
C ARG A 41 -18.08 2.22 -25.56
N PHE A 42 -18.28 1.53 -24.47
CA PHE A 42 -19.28 0.46 -24.31
C PHE A 42 -20.59 0.96 -23.71
N ILE A 43 -20.81 2.27 -23.62
CA ILE A 43 -21.98 2.84 -22.93
C ILE A 43 -23.31 2.33 -23.48
N ASP A 44 -23.42 2.11 -24.78
CA ASP A 44 -24.63 1.62 -25.43
C ASP A 44 -24.96 0.16 -25.06
N GLU A 45 -23.93 -0.62 -24.68
CA GLU A 45 -24.08 -2.02 -24.26
C GLU A 45 -24.50 -2.13 -22.78
N LEU A 46 -24.53 -1.03 -22.04
CA LEU A 46 -24.81 -0.99 -20.61
C LEU A 46 -26.30 -0.83 -20.27
N ASP A 47 -27.16 -0.64 -21.25
CA ASP A 47 -28.60 -0.49 -21.01
C ASP A 47 -29.22 -1.60 -20.11
N PRO A 48 -28.85 -2.89 -20.27
CA PRO A 48 -29.40 -3.96 -19.43
C PRO A 48 -29.04 -3.85 -17.96
N ILE A 49 -27.94 -3.14 -17.62
CA ILE A 49 -27.41 -2.99 -16.25
C ILE A 49 -27.44 -1.55 -15.75
N ARG A 50 -28.10 -0.65 -16.43
CA ARG A 50 -28.17 0.78 -16.05
C ARG A 50 -28.66 0.98 -14.63
N HIS A 51 -29.68 0.24 -14.22
CA HIS A 51 -30.21 0.31 -12.84
C HIS A 51 -29.17 -0.13 -11.81
N GLN A 52 -28.37 -1.17 -12.10
CA GLN A 52 -27.29 -1.63 -11.21
C GLN A 52 -26.17 -0.59 -11.08
N LEU A 53 -25.81 0.06 -12.18
CA LEU A 53 -24.82 1.14 -12.17
C LEU A 53 -25.30 2.32 -11.33
N GLU A 54 -26.55 2.75 -11.49
CA GLU A 54 -27.15 3.81 -10.70
C GLU A 54 -27.20 3.42 -9.20
N HIS A 55 -27.62 2.20 -8.89
CA HIS A 55 -27.65 1.69 -7.53
C HIS A 55 -26.26 1.71 -6.88
N ILE A 56 -25.20 1.29 -7.61
CA ILE A 56 -23.83 1.34 -7.10
C ILE A 56 -23.39 2.78 -6.85
N LEU A 57 -23.71 3.71 -7.74
CA LEU A 57 -23.28 5.10 -7.62
C LEU A 57 -23.93 5.83 -6.45
N THR A 58 -25.19 5.53 -6.16
CA THR A 58 -25.96 6.15 -5.07
C THR A 58 -25.84 5.43 -3.73
N TYR A 59 -25.35 4.18 -3.73
CA TYR A 59 -25.21 3.37 -2.52
C TYR A 59 -24.36 4.07 -1.46
N GLY A 60 -24.86 4.14 -0.24
CA GLY A 60 -24.12 4.69 0.92
C GLY A 60 -24.33 6.18 1.17
N GLU A 61 -25.07 6.90 0.35
CA GLU A 61 -25.52 8.26 0.68
C GLU A 61 -26.58 8.25 1.80
N GLU A 62 -27.39 7.20 1.86
CA GLU A 62 -28.40 6.97 2.89
C GLU A 62 -27.95 6.04 4.02
N SER A 63 -26.93 5.21 3.79
CA SER A 63 -26.43 4.20 4.74
C SER A 63 -25.35 4.76 5.63
N LYS A 64 -25.69 5.58 6.59
CA LYS A 64 -24.77 5.97 7.68
C LYS A 64 -24.48 4.73 8.54
N HIS A 65 -23.29 4.13 8.34
CA HIS A 65 -22.66 3.16 9.23
C HIS A 65 -23.31 1.76 9.34
N GLY A 66 -23.65 1.14 8.23
CA GLY A 66 -23.97 -0.30 8.23
C GLY A 66 -22.77 -1.16 8.61
N THR A 67 -22.95 -2.11 9.51
CA THR A 67 -21.95 -3.12 9.87
C THR A 67 -21.77 -4.19 8.80
N THR A 68 -22.56 -4.15 7.72
CA THR A 68 -22.59 -5.10 6.60
C THR A 68 -22.89 -4.37 5.29
N LEU A 69 -22.41 -4.94 4.17
CA LEU A 69 -22.86 -4.52 2.83
C LEU A 69 -24.23 -5.13 2.54
N SER A 70 -25.11 -4.37 1.86
CA SER A 70 -26.43 -4.94 1.50
C SER A 70 -26.25 -6.05 0.45
N PRO A 71 -27.06 -7.12 0.53
CA PRO A 71 -27.06 -8.18 -0.49
C PRO A 71 -27.34 -7.64 -1.90
N GLU A 72 -28.25 -6.67 -2.02
CA GLU A 72 -28.61 -6.03 -3.29
C GLU A 72 -27.41 -5.31 -3.91
N PHE A 73 -26.62 -4.62 -3.10
CA PHE A 73 -25.40 -3.97 -3.56
C PHE A 73 -24.35 -4.96 -4.04
N ALA A 74 -24.19 -6.08 -3.34
CA ALA A 74 -23.28 -7.14 -3.74
C ALA A 74 -23.71 -7.80 -5.06
N VAL A 75 -25.01 -8.07 -5.21
CA VAL A 75 -25.60 -8.60 -6.44
C VAL A 75 -25.38 -7.63 -7.61
N ALA A 76 -25.60 -6.33 -7.40
CA ALA A 76 -25.37 -5.31 -8.43
C ALA A 76 -23.90 -5.31 -8.91
N ILE A 77 -22.94 -5.37 -7.98
CA ILE A 77 -21.51 -5.46 -8.33
C ILE A 77 -21.21 -6.75 -9.14
N ALA A 78 -21.73 -7.89 -8.69
CA ALA A 78 -21.52 -9.15 -9.38
C ALA A 78 -22.07 -9.11 -10.83
N GLN A 79 -23.29 -8.59 -11.01
CA GLN A 79 -23.91 -8.42 -12.33
C GLN A 79 -23.12 -7.47 -13.24
N VAL A 80 -22.63 -6.36 -12.70
CA VAL A 80 -21.77 -5.42 -13.46
C VAL A 80 -20.47 -6.08 -13.89
N LYS A 81 -19.86 -6.90 -13.03
CA LYS A 81 -18.62 -7.62 -13.36
C LYS A 81 -18.79 -8.67 -14.44
N GLU A 82 -19.94 -9.33 -14.49
CA GLU A 82 -20.24 -10.36 -15.49
C GLU A 82 -20.54 -9.81 -16.88
N GLN A 83 -20.69 -8.51 -17.02
CA GLN A 83 -20.93 -7.90 -18.34
C GLN A 83 -19.75 -8.09 -19.28
N PRO A 84 -19.96 -8.42 -20.56
CA PRO A 84 -18.90 -8.56 -21.55
C PRO A 84 -17.99 -7.33 -21.66
N ALA A 85 -18.55 -6.13 -21.51
CA ALA A 85 -17.82 -4.87 -21.56
C ALA A 85 -16.91 -4.64 -20.34
N THR A 86 -17.20 -5.25 -19.20
CA THR A 86 -16.46 -5.00 -17.94
C THR A 86 -15.11 -5.69 -17.94
N LYS A 87 -15.02 -6.91 -18.44
CA LYS A 87 -13.78 -7.69 -18.40
C LYS A 87 -12.63 -7.01 -19.17
N PRO A 88 -12.81 -6.59 -20.45
CA PRO A 88 -11.78 -5.86 -21.18
C PRO A 88 -11.37 -4.54 -20.49
N LEU A 89 -12.33 -3.88 -19.84
CA LEU A 89 -12.06 -2.64 -19.09
C LEU A 89 -11.20 -2.91 -17.87
N MET A 90 -11.52 -3.94 -17.10
CA MET A 90 -10.74 -4.29 -15.89
C MET A 90 -9.34 -4.83 -16.23
N GLU A 91 -9.15 -5.41 -17.41
CA GLU A 91 -7.86 -5.89 -17.91
C GLU A 91 -7.06 -4.78 -18.63
N ALA A 92 -7.66 -3.61 -18.87
CA ALA A 92 -7.00 -2.50 -19.54
C ALA A 92 -5.86 -1.94 -18.68
N GLU A 93 -4.77 -1.51 -19.33
CA GLU A 93 -3.56 -1.01 -18.67
C GLU A 93 -3.79 0.29 -17.89
N ASP A 94 -4.84 1.04 -18.21
CA ASP A 94 -5.24 2.29 -17.56
C ASP A 94 -6.33 2.11 -16.46
N PHE A 95 -6.79 0.89 -16.21
CA PHE A 95 -7.75 0.61 -15.17
C PHE A 95 -7.07 0.43 -13.80
N TYR A 96 -7.10 1.48 -12.98
CA TYR A 96 -6.52 1.50 -11.65
C TYR A 96 -7.55 1.85 -10.59
N PRO A 97 -8.38 0.91 -10.15
CA PRO A 97 -9.32 1.16 -9.07
C PRO A 97 -8.57 1.48 -7.76
N PRO A 98 -9.11 2.41 -6.94
CA PRO A 98 -8.48 2.81 -5.70
C PRO A 98 -8.31 1.62 -4.73
N GLU A 99 -7.29 1.69 -3.90
CA GLU A 99 -7.12 0.81 -2.73
C GLU A 99 -7.18 -0.70 -3.03
N ASN A 100 -6.54 -1.18 -4.11
CA ASN A 100 -6.62 -2.58 -4.56
C ASN A 100 -8.04 -3.06 -4.86
N GLY A 101 -8.85 -2.19 -5.41
CA GLY A 101 -10.27 -2.43 -5.67
C GLY A 101 -10.57 -3.67 -6.47
N GLU A 102 -9.71 -4.05 -7.41
CA GLU A 102 -9.86 -5.29 -8.17
C GLU A 102 -9.93 -6.51 -7.26
N TYR A 103 -9.03 -6.61 -6.26
CA TYR A 103 -9.07 -7.68 -5.27
C TYR A 103 -10.40 -7.72 -4.52
N PHE A 104 -10.88 -6.58 -4.04
CA PHE A 104 -12.10 -6.50 -3.25
C PHE A 104 -13.36 -6.75 -4.10
N LEU A 105 -13.37 -6.27 -5.33
CA LEU A 105 -14.47 -6.56 -6.27
C LEU A 105 -14.54 -8.06 -6.62
N ASN A 106 -13.39 -8.75 -6.68
CA ASN A 106 -13.35 -10.19 -6.91
C ASN A 106 -13.82 -11.00 -5.71
N GLU A 107 -13.66 -10.49 -4.50
CA GLU A 107 -14.06 -11.11 -3.24
C GLU A 107 -15.47 -10.71 -2.78
N ILE A 108 -16.26 -10.01 -3.61
CA ILE A 108 -17.52 -9.39 -3.18
C ILE A 108 -18.51 -10.37 -2.54
N ASN A 109 -18.65 -11.57 -3.08
CA ASN A 109 -19.55 -12.59 -2.56
C ASN A 109 -19.18 -13.04 -1.13
N ARG A 110 -17.88 -13.11 -0.83
CA ARG A 110 -17.39 -13.43 0.49
C ARG A 110 -17.52 -12.24 1.45
N ILE A 111 -17.26 -11.03 0.96
CA ILE A 111 -17.26 -9.79 1.76
C ILE A 111 -18.68 -9.40 2.16
N SER A 112 -19.69 -9.68 1.34
CA SER A 112 -21.09 -9.38 1.61
C SER A 112 -21.79 -10.40 2.51
N ALA A 113 -21.15 -11.54 2.82
CA ALA A 113 -21.74 -12.54 3.71
C ALA A 113 -21.98 -11.97 5.11
N GLU A 114 -23.11 -12.28 5.72
CA GLU A 114 -23.49 -11.80 7.06
C GLU A 114 -22.43 -12.14 8.12
N THR A 115 -21.82 -13.31 8.02
CA THR A 115 -20.75 -13.80 8.91
C THR A 115 -19.36 -13.40 8.47
N TYR A 116 -19.23 -12.40 7.59
CA TYR A 116 -17.93 -12.01 7.04
C TYR A 116 -16.90 -11.66 8.12
N LEU A 117 -15.79 -12.36 8.10
CA LEU A 117 -14.58 -12.05 8.83
C LEU A 117 -13.45 -11.74 7.84
N PRO A 118 -12.81 -10.57 7.92
CA PRO A 118 -11.65 -10.26 7.08
C PRO A 118 -10.56 -11.31 7.22
N SER A 119 -9.93 -11.66 6.10
CA SER A 119 -8.74 -12.51 6.09
C SER A 119 -7.49 -11.66 6.35
N ASN A 120 -6.38 -12.28 6.75
CA ASN A 120 -5.09 -11.61 6.83
C ASN A 120 -4.69 -10.95 5.50
N ARG A 121 -5.03 -11.58 4.37
CA ARG A 121 -4.82 -11.00 3.05
C ARG A 121 -5.68 -9.76 2.85
N GLY A 122 -6.98 -9.83 3.14
CA GLY A 122 -7.88 -8.68 3.03
C GLY A 122 -7.44 -7.49 3.89
N ALA A 123 -6.99 -7.75 5.12
CA ALA A 123 -6.45 -6.70 6.01
C ALA A 123 -5.21 -6.00 5.41
N VAL A 124 -4.33 -6.75 4.76
CA VAL A 124 -3.14 -6.19 4.11
C VAL A 124 -3.49 -5.45 2.82
N GLU A 125 -4.44 -5.99 2.03
CA GLU A 125 -4.88 -5.37 0.77
C GLU A 125 -5.64 -4.04 0.98
N CYS A 126 -6.21 -3.80 2.17
CA CYS A 126 -6.87 -2.51 2.48
C CYS A 126 -5.98 -1.29 2.31
N ARG A 127 -4.64 -1.44 2.41
CA ARG A 127 -3.64 -0.34 2.35
C ARG A 127 -3.96 0.88 3.23
N THR A 128 -4.97 0.81 4.07
CA THR A 128 -5.34 1.91 4.95
C THR A 128 -4.61 1.76 6.27
N PRO A 129 -3.81 2.73 6.68
CA PRO A 129 -3.17 2.71 7.97
C PRO A 129 -4.21 2.62 9.08
N LEU A 130 -4.00 1.74 10.04
CA LEU A 130 -4.83 1.73 11.24
C LEU A 130 -4.67 3.06 11.99
N PRO A 131 -5.73 3.55 12.63
CA PRO A 131 -5.63 4.75 13.45
C PRO A 131 -4.66 4.50 14.61
N GLY A 132 -3.70 5.40 14.79
CA GLY A 132 -2.75 5.35 15.89
C GLY A 132 -1.49 4.54 15.61
N CYS A 133 -0.73 4.26 16.66
CA CYS A 133 0.52 3.52 16.59
C CYS A 133 0.28 2.08 17.03
N MET A 134 0.62 1.12 16.17
CA MET A 134 0.53 -0.31 16.50
C MET A 134 1.89 -0.86 16.90
N GLU A 135 1.91 -1.59 17.99
CA GLU A 135 3.07 -2.33 18.44
C GLU A 135 2.81 -3.84 18.35
N SER A 136 3.82 -4.57 17.90
CA SER A 136 3.79 -6.02 17.87
C SER A 136 5.16 -6.60 18.15
N THR A 137 5.19 -7.67 18.94
CA THR A 137 6.39 -8.42 19.26
C THR A 137 6.35 -9.80 18.61
N PHE A 138 7.48 -10.27 18.11
CA PHE A 138 7.62 -11.61 17.57
C PHE A 138 9.09 -12.04 17.60
N THR A 139 9.33 -13.35 17.63
CA THR A 139 10.69 -13.91 17.58
C THR A 139 11.13 -14.12 16.13
N MET A 140 12.35 -13.74 15.80
CA MET A 140 12.97 -13.97 14.51
C MET A 140 14.36 -14.60 14.71
N GLY A 141 14.44 -15.92 14.57
CA GLY A 141 15.63 -16.66 14.95
C GLY A 141 15.87 -16.54 16.49
N ARG A 142 17.00 -15.99 16.88
CA ARG A 142 17.34 -15.72 18.30
C ARG A 142 16.96 -14.31 18.76
N LEU A 143 16.42 -13.48 17.87
CA LEU A 143 16.08 -12.09 18.17
C LEU A 143 14.61 -11.95 18.55
N ASN A 144 14.35 -11.22 19.63
CA ASN A 144 13.01 -10.73 19.95
C ASN A 144 12.83 -9.37 19.29
N ILE A 145 11.95 -9.31 18.29
CA ILE A 145 11.69 -8.11 17.50
C ILE A 145 10.44 -7.41 18.05
N ARG A 146 10.61 -6.13 18.33
CA ARG A 146 9.52 -5.21 18.60
C ARG A 146 9.31 -4.36 17.34
N LEU A 147 8.21 -4.59 16.65
CA LEU A 147 7.82 -3.83 15.47
C LEU A 147 6.83 -2.75 15.87
N ILE A 148 7.15 -1.51 15.51
CA ILE A 148 6.28 -0.35 15.72
C ILE A 148 5.83 0.14 14.35
N GLU A 149 4.52 0.17 14.13
CA GLU A 149 3.88 0.72 12.95
C GLU A 149 3.16 2.01 13.36
N PRO A 150 3.63 3.17 12.90
CA PRO A 150 3.13 4.46 13.40
C PRO A 150 1.74 4.83 12.86
N GLY A 151 1.17 4.06 11.94
CA GLY A 151 -0.16 4.35 11.37
C GLY A 151 -0.26 5.77 10.83
N ASN A 152 -1.43 6.38 10.98
CA ASN A 152 -1.65 7.79 10.59
C ASN A 152 -0.93 8.81 11.50
N ALA A 153 -0.24 8.36 12.55
CA ALA A 153 0.52 9.25 13.42
C ALA A 153 1.80 9.82 12.77
N ILE A 154 2.16 9.34 11.56
CA ILE A 154 3.30 9.87 10.78
C ILE A 154 3.13 11.37 10.53
N SER A 155 1.92 11.84 10.28
CA SER A 155 1.62 13.27 10.14
C SER A 155 1.82 14.07 11.44
N ASN A 156 1.93 13.40 12.58
CA ASN A 156 2.22 14.01 13.87
C ASN A 156 3.65 13.68 14.33
N SER A 157 4.61 14.46 13.82
CA SER A 157 6.04 14.32 14.12
C SER A 157 6.35 14.28 15.63
N LYS A 158 5.53 14.93 16.46
CA LYS A 158 5.72 14.94 17.93
C LYS A 158 5.53 13.56 18.57
N VAL A 159 4.70 12.70 17.97
CA VAL A 159 4.45 11.34 18.49
C VAL A 159 5.49 10.37 17.94
N LEU A 160 5.88 10.51 16.68
CA LEU A 160 6.80 9.59 16.00
C LEU A 160 8.26 9.82 16.44
N PHE A 161 8.72 11.05 16.49
CA PHE A 161 10.13 11.37 16.72
C PHE A 161 10.72 10.81 18.03
N PRO A 162 10.06 10.83 19.19
CA PRO A 162 10.62 10.23 20.40
C PRO A 162 10.81 8.71 20.32
N GLN A 163 10.03 8.02 19.46
CA GLN A 163 10.14 6.57 19.27
C GLN A 163 11.33 6.22 18.37
N LEU A 164 11.67 7.08 17.40
CA LEU A 164 12.77 6.85 16.46
C LEU A 164 14.15 6.77 17.16
N GLU A 165 14.36 7.46 18.27
CA GLU A 165 15.64 7.48 19.01
C GLU A 165 16.08 6.10 19.53
N LYS A 166 15.14 5.18 19.69
CA LYS A 166 15.38 3.84 20.23
C LYS A 166 15.30 2.73 19.18
N MET A 167 15.21 3.10 17.90
CA MET A 167 15.08 2.13 16.81
C MET A 167 16.46 1.67 16.33
N HIS A 168 16.70 0.38 16.33
CA HIS A 168 17.89 -0.21 15.70
C HIS A 168 17.79 -0.19 14.19
N VAL A 169 16.56 -0.40 13.67
CA VAL A 169 16.26 -0.46 12.24
C VAL A 169 14.98 0.31 11.97
N VAL A 170 15.01 1.15 10.94
CA VAL A 170 13.82 1.82 10.39
C VAL A 170 13.58 1.29 8.98
N MET A 171 12.37 0.77 8.73
CA MET A 171 11.95 0.38 7.38
C MET A 171 11.15 1.52 6.76
N TYR A 172 11.63 2.03 5.64
CA TYR A 172 10.95 3.06 4.87
C TYR A 172 10.43 2.47 3.57
N VAL A 173 9.12 2.56 3.37
CA VAL A 173 8.44 1.97 2.21
C VAL A 173 8.03 3.07 1.24
N PHE A 174 8.53 2.99 0.02
CA PHE A 174 8.18 3.86 -1.08
C PHE A 174 7.27 3.10 -2.03
N ASP A 175 6.05 3.56 -2.21
CA ASP A 175 5.16 3.05 -3.25
C ASP A 175 5.54 3.65 -4.59
N LEU A 176 6.29 2.89 -5.40
CA LEU A 176 6.69 3.34 -6.73
C LEU A 176 5.50 3.65 -7.62
N SER A 177 4.39 2.93 -7.44
CA SER A 177 3.19 3.13 -8.26
C SER A 177 2.46 4.46 -7.99
N ALA A 178 2.84 5.18 -6.92
CA ALA A 178 2.27 6.48 -6.56
C ALA A 178 2.98 7.69 -7.20
N TYR A 179 3.95 7.46 -8.11
CA TYR A 179 4.75 8.52 -8.74
C TYR A 179 3.94 9.56 -9.52
N HIS A 180 2.76 9.20 -10.02
CA HIS A 180 1.85 10.06 -10.80
C HIS A 180 0.58 10.47 -10.03
N GLN A 181 0.38 9.97 -8.82
CA GLN A 181 -0.81 10.26 -8.01
C GLN A 181 -0.65 11.61 -7.32
N VAL A 182 -1.24 12.65 -7.90
CA VAL A 182 -1.22 13.99 -7.32
C VAL A 182 -2.13 14.04 -6.09
N LEU A 183 -1.57 14.47 -4.98
CA LEU A 183 -2.25 14.63 -3.70
C LEU A 183 -2.87 16.03 -3.57
N PRO A 184 -3.73 16.27 -2.58
CA PRO A 184 -4.28 17.61 -2.33
C PRO A 184 -3.23 18.70 -2.07
N SER A 185 -2.00 18.31 -1.68
CA SER A 185 -0.84 19.17 -1.54
C SER A 185 -0.32 19.74 -2.88
N GLY A 186 -0.72 19.13 -4.02
CA GLY A 186 -0.19 19.41 -5.35
C GLY A 186 1.02 18.56 -5.73
N GLU A 187 1.60 17.84 -4.79
CA GLU A 187 2.74 16.93 -5.00
C GLU A 187 2.30 15.52 -5.29
N THR A 188 3.17 14.70 -5.87
CA THR A 188 2.86 13.27 -6.04
C THR A 188 3.08 12.49 -4.74
N GLY A 189 2.36 11.38 -4.56
CA GLY A 189 2.47 10.54 -3.36
C GLY A 189 3.89 10.02 -3.14
N LEU A 190 4.61 9.68 -4.22
CA LEU A 190 6.02 9.26 -4.13
C LEU A 190 6.92 10.42 -3.69
N TYR A 191 6.73 11.61 -4.25
CA TYR A 191 7.54 12.79 -3.91
C TYR A 191 7.30 13.22 -2.45
N GLU A 192 6.05 13.24 -1.99
CA GLU A 192 5.74 13.53 -0.59
C GLU A 192 6.41 12.52 0.37
N THR A 193 6.43 11.23 0.00
CA THR A 193 7.15 10.20 0.76
C THR A 193 8.66 10.48 0.78
N MET A 194 9.24 10.97 -0.32
CA MET A 194 10.65 11.37 -0.36
C MET A 194 10.95 12.54 0.57
N LEU A 195 10.08 13.55 0.63
CA LEU A 195 10.24 14.68 1.56
C LEU A 195 10.18 14.24 3.03
N GLN A 196 9.25 13.34 3.36
CA GLN A 196 9.16 12.77 4.70
C GLN A 196 10.40 11.94 5.06
N PHE A 197 10.91 11.17 4.10
CA PHE A 197 12.16 10.42 4.26
C PHE A 197 13.35 11.36 4.51
N GLU A 198 13.51 12.42 3.71
CA GLU A 198 14.57 13.40 3.88
C GLU A 198 14.57 14.01 5.28
N ALA A 199 13.39 14.40 5.76
CA ALA A 199 13.26 14.98 7.11
C ALA A 199 13.63 13.95 8.20
N ALA A 200 13.27 12.69 8.02
CA ALA A 200 13.54 11.62 8.98
C ALA A 200 15.02 11.20 8.97
N VAL A 201 15.58 10.88 7.79
CA VAL A 201 16.92 10.30 7.65
C VAL A 201 18.02 11.27 8.08
N ASN A 202 17.80 12.57 7.93
CA ASN A 202 18.73 13.62 8.36
C ASN A 202 18.51 14.07 9.82
N SER A 203 17.58 13.44 10.53
CA SER A 203 17.38 13.70 11.96
C SER A 203 18.51 13.07 12.79
N ARG A 204 19.00 13.79 13.78
CA ARG A 204 20.00 13.27 14.74
C ARG A 204 19.52 12.04 15.50
N ARG A 205 18.22 11.81 15.52
CA ARG A 205 17.57 10.69 16.25
C ARG A 205 17.81 9.32 15.61
N LEU A 206 18.09 9.29 14.29
CA LEU A 206 18.39 8.06 13.54
C LEU A 206 19.89 7.79 13.39
N LYS A 207 20.74 8.55 14.03
CA LYS A 207 22.20 8.45 13.89
C LYS A 207 22.75 7.04 14.05
N ASN A 208 22.15 6.26 14.94
CA ASN A 208 22.56 4.88 15.25
C ASN A 208 21.63 3.82 14.65
N SER A 209 20.74 4.21 13.74
CA SER A 209 19.78 3.30 13.10
C SER A 209 20.24 2.89 11.71
N SER A 210 19.99 1.65 11.34
CA SER A 210 20.08 1.19 9.95
C SER A 210 18.76 1.46 9.23
N ILE A 211 18.83 1.88 7.98
CA ILE A 211 17.63 2.20 7.18
C ILE A 211 17.44 1.14 6.09
N ILE A 212 16.33 0.44 6.14
CA ILE A 212 15.91 -0.47 5.07
C ILE A 212 14.96 0.30 4.16
N VAL A 213 15.36 0.49 2.92
CA VAL A 213 14.58 1.17 1.88
C VAL A 213 13.85 0.12 1.07
N ILE A 214 12.52 0.13 1.07
CA ILE A 214 11.69 -0.80 0.31
C ILE A 214 11.02 -0.03 -0.82
N LEU A 215 11.43 -0.31 -2.06
CA LEU A 215 10.78 0.16 -3.28
C LEU A 215 9.71 -0.85 -3.65
N ASN A 216 8.46 -0.57 -3.31
CA ASN A 216 7.34 -1.49 -3.39
C ASN A 216 6.49 -1.27 -4.65
N ASN A 217 5.66 -2.27 -4.98
CA ASN A 217 4.72 -2.24 -6.10
C ASN A 217 5.37 -2.16 -7.49
N MET A 218 6.55 -2.80 -7.66
CA MET A 218 7.28 -2.84 -8.94
C MET A 218 6.43 -3.32 -10.12
N ASP A 219 5.55 -4.30 -9.92
CA ASP A 219 4.70 -4.82 -11.00
C ASP A 219 3.70 -3.79 -11.48
N THR A 220 3.06 -3.07 -10.56
CA THR A 220 2.15 -1.97 -10.87
C THR A 220 2.91 -0.79 -11.47
N PHE A 221 4.09 -0.47 -10.95
CA PHE A 221 4.95 0.58 -11.47
C PHE A 221 5.34 0.32 -12.93
N ARG A 222 5.79 -0.91 -13.26
CA ARG A 222 6.14 -1.33 -14.62
C ARG A 222 4.98 -1.16 -15.60
N LYS A 223 3.77 -1.57 -15.21
CA LYS A 223 2.57 -1.40 -16.04
C LYS A 223 2.26 0.07 -16.30
N LYS A 224 2.32 0.89 -15.26
CA LYS A 224 2.00 2.33 -15.35
C LYS A 224 3.00 3.12 -16.19
N LEU A 225 4.28 2.76 -16.19
CA LEU A 225 5.30 3.42 -17.02
C LEU A 225 5.01 3.32 -18.52
N LEU A 226 4.27 2.30 -18.97
CA LEU A 226 3.90 2.14 -20.38
C LEU A 226 2.92 3.21 -20.85
N THR A 227 2.05 3.69 -19.97
CA THR A 227 0.99 4.67 -20.28
C THR A 227 1.29 6.06 -19.74
N VAL A 228 2.00 6.14 -18.61
CA VAL A 228 2.34 7.41 -17.94
C VAL A 228 3.86 7.46 -17.74
N PRO A 229 4.60 8.12 -18.64
CA PRO A 229 6.06 8.21 -18.55
C PRO A 229 6.54 8.91 -17.27
N LEU A 230 7.62 8.39 -16.66
CA LEU A 230 8.18 8.91 -15.40
C LEU A 230 8.62 10.38 -15.52
N ASN A 231 9.14 10.79 -16.68
CA ASN A 231 9.65 12.16 -16.93
C ASN A 231 8.58 13.26 -16.85
N GLN A 232 7.29 12.92 -16.89
CA GLN A 232 6.22 13.89 -16.65
C GLN A 232 6.21 14.41 -15.21
N TYR A 233 6.71 13.62 -14.26
CA TYR A 233 6.72 13.92 -12.84
C TYR A 233 8.14 14.10 -12.29
N PHE A 234 9.12 13.56 -13.00
CA PHE A 234 10.56 13.69 -12.72
C PHE A 234 11.26 14.17 -14.00
N PRO A 235 11.26 15.49 -14.28
CA PRO A 235 11.75 16.02 -15.56
C PRO A 235 13.21 15.70 -15.87
N ASP A 236 14.02 15.46 -14.83
CA ASP A 236 15.45 15.11 -14.95
C ASP A 236 15.68 13.65 -15.39
N TYR A 237 14.60 12.83 -15.45
CA TYR A 237 14.69 11.46 -15.91
C TYR A 237 14.57 11.37 -17.44
N THR A 238 15.57 10.79 -18.10
CA THR A 238 15.66 10.74 -19.59
C THR A 238 15.76 9.33 -20.17
N GLU A 239 15.78 8.27 -19.33
CA GLU A 239 16.12 6.90 -19.75
C GLU A 239 14.92 6.07 -20.25
N GLY A 240 13.77 6.74 -20.56
CA GLY A 240 12.60 6.07 -21.16
C GLY A 240 11.71 5.34 -20.16
N ASN A 241 11.01 4.28 -20.61
CA ASN A 241 9.97 3.60 -19.82
C ASN A 241 10.44 2.25 -19.25
N ASP A 242 11.74 1.98 -19.19
CA ASP A 242 12.26 0.78 -18.53
C ASP A 242 12.12 0.88 -17.01
N ALA A 243 11.43 -0.11 -16.42
CA ALA A 243 11.12 -0.09 -14.99
C ALA A 243 12.37 -0.29 -14.10
N SER A 244 13.41 -0.97 -14.60
CA SER A 244 14.65 -1.16 -13.87
C SER A 244 15.42 0.15 -13.81
N GLU A 245 15.58 0.82 -14.95
CA GLU A 245 16.25 2.13 -15.03
C GLU A 245 15.50 3.18 -14.22
N ALA A 246 14.16 3.22 -14.34
CA ALA A 246 13.32 4.12 -13.58
C ALA A 246 13.43 3.90 -12.06
N SER A 247 13.45 2.64 -11.60
CA SER A 247 13.61 2.32 -10.18
C SER A 247 15.02 2.66 -9.66
N ASN A 248 16.06 2.46 -10.47
CA ASN A 248 17.44 2.86 -10.14
C ASN A 248 17.57 4.37 -10.04
N TYR A 249 16.93 5.12 -10.94
CA TYR A 249 16.88 6.57 -10.85
C TYR A 249 16.22 7.04 -9.54
N ILE A 250 15.04 6.48 -9.20
CA ILE A 250 14.35 6.80 -7.94
C ILE A 250 15.23 6.47 -6.74
N LEU A 251 15.90 5.31 -6.74
CA LEU A 251 16.84 4.92 -5.69
C LEU A 251 18.02 5.90 -5.58
N SER A 252 18.56 6.35 -6.70
CA SER A 252 19.60 7.39 -6.73
C SER A 252 19.13 8.69 -6.09
N ARG A 253 17.90 9.14 -6.38
CA ARG A 253 17.29 10.31 -5.74
C ARG A 253 17.14 10.13 -4.23
N ILE A 254 16.68 8.95 -3.77
CA ILE A 254 16.57 8.61 -2.34
C ILE A 254 17.94 8.66 -1.66
N ASN A 255 18.99 8.13 -2.31
CA ASN A 255 20.36 8.20 -1.79
C ASN A 255 20.88 9.63 -1.66
N GLN A 256 20.56 10.51 -2.60
CA GLN A 256 20.92 11.93 -2.54
C GLN A 256 20.28 12.68 -1.36
N LEU A 257 19.08 12.25 -0.94
CA LEU A 257 18.39 12.82 0.22
C LEU A 257 19.04 12.44 1.54
N ASN A 258 19.85 11.37 1.59
CA ASN A 258 20.54 10.87 2.79
C ASN A 258 21.84 11.65 3.06
N ARG A 259 21.72 12.92 3.43
CA ARG A 259 22.90 13.77 3.74
C ARG A 259 23.62 13.37 5.04
N ALA A 260 22.93 12.64 5.91
CA ALA A 260 23.52 12.10 7.15
C ALA A 260 24.40 10.89 6.92
N ASN A 261 24.51 10.39 5.68
CA ASN A 261 25.28 9.19 5.31
C ASN A 261 24.97 7.95 6.15
N LEU A 262 23.70 7.74 6.49
CA LEU A 262 23.27 6.52 7.16
C LEU A 262 23.36 5.33 6.20
N ASN A 263 23.55 4.13 6.75
CA ASN A 263 23.57 2.91 5.95
C ASN A 263 22.16 2.61 5.42
N LEU A 264 22.00 2.67 4.10
CA LEU A 264 20.76 2.33 3.41
C LEU A 264 20.85 0.92 2.83
N TYR A 265 19.82 0.10 3.08
CA TYR A 265 19.68 -1.26 2.54
C TYR A 265 18.49 -1.32 1.60
N PRO A 266 18.68 -1.13 0.27
CA PRO A 266 17.58 -1.07 -0.67
C PRO A 266 17.05 -2.46 -1.05
N HIS A 267 15.72 -2.56 -1.20
CA HIS A 267 15.02 -3.75 -1.68
C HIS A 267 13.93 -3.36 -2.67
N LEU A 268 13.87 -4.08 -3.78
CA LEU A 268 12.77 -4.01 -4.74
C LEU A 268 11.77 -5.12 -4.43
N THR A 269 10.49 -4.77 -4.35
CA THR A 269 9.42 -5.74 -4.09
C THR A 269 8.27 -5.59 -5.08
N ALA A 270 7.75 -6.72 -5.54
CA ALA A 270 6.57 -6.76 -6.41
C ALA A 270 5.26 -6.52 -5.64
N GLY A 271 5.31 -6.65 -4.32
CA GLY A 271 4.16 -6.49 -3.43
C GLY A 271 4.34 -7.24 -2.12
N VAL A 272 3.31 -7.21 -1.28
CA VAL A 272 3.35 -7.68 0.12
C VAL A 272 3.57 -9.19 0.26
N PHE A 273 3.25 -9.98 -0.77
CA PHE A 273 3.25 -11.45 -0.70
C PHE A 273 4.41 -12.13 -1.41
N HIS A 274 5.43 -11.38 -1.83
CA HIS A 274 6.57 -11.95 -2.53
C HIS A 274 7.57 -12.57 -1.53
N GLU A 275 7.57 -13.89 -1.40
CA GLU A 275 8.36 -14.60 -0.38
C GLU A 275 9.87 -14.38 -0.48
N THR A 276 10.42 -14.31 -1.69
CA THR A 276 11.86 -14.08 -1.88
C THR A 276 12.28 -12.72 -1.36
N SER A 277 11.52 -11.67 -1.65
CA SER A 277 11.76 -10.31 -1.12
C SER A 277 11.67 -10.28 0.40
N LEU A 278 10.68 -10.97 0.98
CA LEU A 278 10.53 -11.06 2.44
C LEU A 278 11.70 -11.77 3.13
N ARG A 279 12.27 -12.81 2.50
CA ARG A 279 13.46 -13.51 3.03
C ARG A 279 14.69 -12.60 3.01
N SER A 280 14.90 -11.87 1.92
CA SER A 280 16.00 -10.92 1.78
C SER A 280 15.93 -9.79 2.80
N ILE A 281 14.74 -9.16 2.93
CA ILE A 281 14.48 -8.12 3.93
C ILE A 281 14.74 -8.66 5.35
N ARG A 282 14.27 -9.88 5.64
CA ARG A 282 14.49 -10.53 6.94
C ARG A 282 15.98 -10.70 7.25
N ALA A 283 16.78 -11.19 6.30
CA ALA A 283 18.21 -11.36 6.46
C ALA A 283 18.88 -10.01 6.79
N ASN A 284 18.58 -8.96 6.03
CA ASN A 284 19.16 -7.64 6.26
C ASN A 284 18.74 -7.02 7.60
N ILE A 285 17.53 -7.28 8.08
CA ILE A 285 17.13 -6.84 9.43
C ILE A 285 17.99 -7.54 10.49
N GLN A 286 18.21 -8.86 10.37
CA GLN A 286 19.04 -9.60 11.31
C GLN A 286 20.47 -9.06 11.31
N ASP A 287 21.06 -8.88 10.13
CA ASP A 287 22.42 -8.40 9.97
C ASP A 287 22.58 -6.97 10.51
N SER A 288 21.60 -6.09 10.23
CA SER A 288 21.61 -4.70 10.72
C SER A 288 21.50 -4.62 12.24
N ILE A 289 20.62 -5.43 12.85
CA ILE A 289 20.49 -5.47 14.33
C ILE A 289 21.77 -6.01 14.97
N MET A 290 22.37 -7.05 14.38
CA MET A 290 23.63 -7.62 14.88
C MET A 290 24.78 -6.62 14.76
N ALA A 291 24.89 -5.91 13.64
CA ALA A 291 25.91 -4.88 13.44
C ALA A 291 25.77 -3.73 14.45
N ASN A 292 24.56 -3.23 14.68
CA ASN A 292 24.30 -2.15 15.63
C ASN A 292 24.58 -2.61 17.08
N ALA A 293 24.20 -3.84 17.45
CA ALA A 293 24.48 -4.40 18.78
C ALA A 293 25.99 -4.54 19.06
N LEU A 294 26.81 -4.84 18.04
CA LEU A 294 28.27 -4.88 18.18
C LEU A 294 28.86 -3.48 18.40
N ILE A 295 28.31 -2.45 17.79
CA ILE A 295 28.73 -1.05 18.00
C ILE A 295 28.43 -0.64 19.45
N ASP A 296 27.24 -0.96 19.97
CA ASP A 296 26.84 -0.64 21.35
C ASP A 296 27.68 -1.35 22.43
N LEU A 297 28.30 -2.50 22.10
CA LEU A 297 29.20 -3.23 23.01
C LEU A 297 30.65 -2.69 23.01
N GLN A 298 31.00 -1.82 22.06
CA GLN A 298 32.33 -1.21 21.97
C GLN A 298 32.44 0.15 22.67
N TYR A 299 31.37 0.64 23.26
CA TYR A 299 31.27 1.85 24.10
C TYR A 299 30.82 1.47 25.52
#